data_532ea25c7e2e35efaf5e6043ecde2438
#
_entry.id   532ea25c7e2e35efaf5e6043ecde2438
#
_cell.length_a   1.000
_cell.length_b   1.000
_cell.length_c   1.000
_cell.angle_alpha   90.00
_cell.angle_beta   90.00
_cell.angle_gamma   90.00
#
_symmetry.space_group_name_H-M   'P 1'
#
loop_
_entity.id
_entity.type
_entity.pdbx_description
1 polymer ?
#
loop_
_entity_poly.entity_id
_entity_poly.type
_entity_poly.pdbx_seq_one_letter_code
_entity_poly.pdbx_strand_id
1 'polypeptide(L)'
;MTDDLATDSTSGRIPTVTGWCGDSGYFAFEEHDTFDPVAVTRVLRGEIAGVMFRGMISADVRTAIAERFWASPHRRTRGAEAPGYYLGTYHYHKPTMQYLTESRAASVALDEVLGVADDPLKTFYGGLQRALGPSGVTVRLAEHDGLQACRGLLRSWHGEGGFALAPHEDEAQCSEPQQADFEIQKVAAKYQVAALNMCLENGEGGRLAYWNIRPDETSKRRLGVHYTGSPYPIESLDGIEMTWVEVHPGDVYVFNGSHVHAVEPCSDPALRRTTLAGIFGFADDHTVVSWT
;
A
#
# COMPACT_ATOMS: atom_id res chain seq x y z
N MET A 1 -53.70 -1.47 -30.20
CA MET A 1 -53.17 -1.26 -28.86
C MET A 1 -51.67 -1.59 -28.92
N THR A 2 -50.90 -0.56 -29.10
CA THR A 2 -49.42 -0.66 -29.17
C THR A 2 -48.92 -0.16 -27.83
N ASP A 3 -48.39 -1.07 -27.01
CA ASP A 3 -47.75 -0.74 -25.76
C ASP A 3 -46.40 -0.08 -26.07
N ASP A 4 -46.32 1.21 -25.75
CA ASP A 4 -45.11 1.99 -25.70
C ASP A 4 -44.28 1.52 -24.50
N LEU A 5 -43.23 0.74 -24.75
CA LEU A 5 -42.19 0.48 -23.80
C LEU A 5 -41.29 1.74 -23.73
N ALA A 6 -41.60 2.61 -22.82
CA ALA A 6 -40.73 3.73 -22.44
C ALA A 6 -39.41 3.14 -21.94
N THR A 7 -38.38 3.25 -22.74
CA THR A 7 -36.99 3.04 -22.30
C THR A 7 -36.57 4.20 -21.39
N ASP A 8 -36.63 3.97 -20.10
CA ASP A 8 -36.08 4.87 -19.10
C ASP A 8 -34.54 4.89 -19.23
N SER A 9 -34.05 5.84 -20.02
CA SER A 9 -32.62 6.12 -20.14
C SER A 9 -32.19 6.96 -18.93
N THR A 10 -32.10 6.36 -17.75
CA THR A 10 -31.34 6.93 -16.65
C THR A 10 -29.88 6.99 -17.08
N SER A 11 -29.40 8.20 -17.38
CA SER A 11 -28.00 8.50 -17.64
C SER A 11 -27.16 7.88 -16.51
N GLY A 12 -26.33 6.89 -16.85
CA GLY A 12 -25.58 6.10 -15.90
C GLY A 12 -24.48 6.90 -15.22
N ARG A 13 -24.85 7.79 -14.31
CA ARG A 13 -23.88 8.47 -13.43
C ARG A 13 -23.31 7.43 -12.48
N ILE A 14 -21.98 7.29 -12.48
CA ILE A 14 -21.28 6.45 -11.51
C ILE A 14 -21.57 7.00 -10.11
N PRO A 15 -22.10 6.19 -9.18
CA PRO A 15 -22.47 6.69 -7.86
C PRO A 15 -21.23 7.02 -7.03
N THR A 16 -21.27 8.12 -6.30
CA THR A 16 -20.22 8.53 -5.38
C THR A 16 -19.99 7.50 -4.29
N VAL A 17 -18.73 7.27 -3.94
CA VAL A 17 -18.33 6.42 -2.81
C VAL A 17 -18.88 6.99 -1.52
N THR A 18 -19.45 6.12 -0.68
CA THR A 18 -19.85 6.42 0.70
C THR A 18 -18.99 5.66 1.68
N GLY A 19 -18.88 6.16 2.91
CA GLY A 19 -18.06 5.54 3.95
C GLY A 19 -17.69 6.52 5.05
N TRP A 20 -16.63 6.21 5.78
CA TRP A 20 -16.15 7.05 6.86
C TRP A 20 -15.15 8.09 6.37
N CYS A 21 -15.33 9.33 6.81
CA CYS A 21 -14.41 10.45 6.59
C CYS A 21 -13.87 10.92 7.94
N GLY A 22 -12.57 11.18 8.00
CA GLY A 22 -11.95 11.78 9.19
C GLY A 22 -12.20 13.29 9.26
N ASP A 23 -12.08 13.85 10.45
CA ASP A 23 -12.04 15.30 10.61
C ASP A 23 -10.66 15.88 10.23
N SER A 24 -10.51 17.19 10.28
CA SER A 24 -9.25 17.86 9.91
C SER A 24 -8.08 17.54 10.86
N GLY A 25 -8.35 17.07 12.07
CA GLY A 25 -7.32 16.63 13.01
C GLY A 25 -6.76 15.26 12.67
N TYR A 26 -7.59 14.41 12.08
CA TYR A 26 -7.20 13.09 11.60
C TYR A 26 -6.61 13.15 10.18
N PHE A 27 -7.27 13.85 9.26
CA PHE A 27 -6.93 13.85 7.83
C PHE A 27 -5.74 14.76 7.54
N ALA A 28 -4.58 14.37 8.05
CA ALA A 28 -3.31 15.06 7.87
C ALA A 28 -2.17 14.06 7.79
N PHE A 29 -1.08 14.44 7.12
CA PHE A 29 0.20 13.75 7.17
C PHE A 29 1.14 14.54 8.07
N GLU A 30 1.59 13.93 9.17
CA GLU A 30 2.65 14.53 10.00
C GLU A 30 4.00 14.33 9.33
N GLU A 31 4.87 15.34 9.37
CA GLU A 31 6.21 15.27 8.79
C GLU A 31 7.27 15.31 9.90
N HIS A 32 8.25 14.41 9.80
CA HIS A 32 9.36 14.28 10.74
C HIS A 32 10.68 14.13 10.00
N ASP A 33 11.74 14.74 10.53
CA ASP A 33 13.11 14.61 10.00
C ASP A 33 13.81 13.34 10.51
N THR A 34 13.23 12.65 11.46
CA THR A 34 13.75 11.41 12.04
C THR A 34 12.64 10.40 12.26
N PHE A 35 13.01 9.11 12.28
CA PHE A 35 12.05 8.04 12.52
C PHE A 35 11.41 8.15 13.91
N ASP A 36 10.09 8.28 13.93
CA ASP A 36 9.27 8.29 15.15
C ASP A 36 8.29 7.09 15.16
N PRO A 37 8.59 6.03 15.92
CA PRO A 37 7.71 4.88 16.04
C PRO A 37 6.38 5.19 16.75
N VAL A 38 6.29 6.27 17.52
CA VAL A 38 5.03 6.70 18.15
C VAL A 38 4.07 7.20 17.08
N ALA A 39 4.55 8.02 16.14
CA ALA A 39 3.75 8.48 15.01
C ALA A 39 3.28 7.31 14.13
N VAL A 40 4.13 6.32 13.86
CA VAL A 40 3.72 5.07 13.18
C VAL A 40 2.60 4.36 13.95
N THR A 41 2.72 4.25 15.27
CA THR A 41 1.71 3.59 16.12
C THR A 41 0.37 4.33 16.08
N ARG A 42 0.39 5.67 16.00
CA ARG A 42 -0.83 6.49 15.85
C ARG A 42 -1.55 6.22 14.52
N VAL A 43 -0.80 6.01 13.43
CA VAL A 43 -1.40 5.55 12.15
C VAL A 43 -2.06 4.18 12.34
N LEU A 44 -1.34 3.20 12.94
CA LEU A 44 -1.86 1.85 13.20
C LEU A 44 -3.11 1.83 14.09
N ARG A 45 -3.28 2.84 14.96
CA ARG A 45 -4.45 2.99 15.82
C ARG A 45 -5.56 3.84 15.20
N GLY A 46 -5.34 4.39 14.00
CA GLY A 46 -6.30 5.25 13.33
C GLY A 46 -6.49 6.61 14.00
N GLU A 47 -5.45 7.12 14.66
CA GLU A 47 -5.45 8.44 15.30
C GLU A 47 -5.05 9.55 14.32
N ILE A 48 -4.25 9.22 13.29
CA ILE A 48 -3.84 10.09 12.19
C ILE A 48 -3.86 9.33 10.86
N ALA A 49 -4.06 10.04 9.76
CA ALA A 49 -4.13 9.45 8.43
C ALA A 49 -2.77 8.95 7.91
N GLY A 50 -1.70 9.66 8.20
CA GLY A 50 -0.37 9.28 7.76
C GLY A 50 0.77 10.01 8.42
N VAL A 51 1.98 9.50 8.21
CA VAL A 51 3.24 10.11 8.65
C VAL A 51 4.28 9.99 7.55
N MET A 52 5.09 11.02 7.40
CA MET A 52 6.21 11.10 6.48
C MET A 52 7.52 11.32 7.24
N PHE A 53 8.51 10.49 6.97
CA PHE A 53 9.88 10.63 7.47
C PHE A 53 10.76 11.08 6.32
N ARG A 54 11.18 12.35 6.34
CA ARG A 54 11.93 12.99 5.25
C ARG A 54 13.37 12.50 5.20
N GLY A 55 13.82 12.08 4.01
CA GLY A 55 15.21 11.71 3.78
C GLY A 55 15.74 10.57 4.65
N MET A 56 14.88 9.70 5.18
CA MET A 56 15.27 8.62 6.09
C MET A 56 16.23 7.62 5.46
N ILE A 57 16.18 7.44 4.14
CA ILE A 57 17.08 6.55 3.39
C ILE A 57 18.15 7.39 2.71
N SER A 58 19.42 7.16 3.05
CA SER A 58 20.53 7.88 2.45
C SER A 58 20.62 7.68 0.94
N ALA A 59 21.23 8.64 0.24
CA ALA A 59 21.38 8.59 -1.21
C ALA A 59 22.15 7.32 -1.67
N ASP A 60 23.20 6.94 -0.95
CA ASP A 60 24.01 5.76 -1.30
C ASP A 60 23.20 4.47 -1.17
N VAL A 61 22.43 4.32 -0.08
CA VAL A 61 21.59 3.14 0.17
C VAL A 61 20.48 3.01 -0.88
N ARG A 62 19.72 4.10 -1.11
CA ARG A 62 18.62 4.05 -2.10
C ARG A 62 19.11 3.81 -3.52
N THR A 63 20.24 4.43 -3.90
CA THR A 63 20.85 4.24 -5.23
C THR A 63 21.30 2.80 -5.41
N ALA A 64 22.02 2.24 -4.43
CA ALA A 64 22.48 0.86 -4.49
C ALA A 64 21.32 -0.14 -4.59
N ILE A 65 20.21 0.08 -3.87
CA ILE A 65 19.02 -0.78 -3.98
C ILE A 65 18.38 -0.63 -5.36
N ALA A 66 18.20 0.60 -5.86
CA ALA A 66 17.59 0.85 -7.16
C ALA A 66 18.42 0.22 -8.30
N GLU A 67 19.73 0.41 -8.32
CA GLU A 67 20.63 -0.19 -9.32
C GLU A 67 20.53 -1.73 -9.31
N ARG A 68 20.57 -2.36 -8.12
CA ARG A 68 20.43 -3.82 -7.99
C ARG A 68 19.06 -4.30 -8.44
N PHE A 69 17.97 -3.56 -8.12
CA PHE A 69 16.62 -3.87 -8.59
C PHE A 69 16.57 -3.85 -10.13
N TRP A 70 17.11 -2.79 -10.74
CA TRP A 70 17.09 -2.66 -12.20
C TRP A 70 17.98 -3.69 -12.91
N ALA A 71 19.08 -4.11 -12.29
CA ALA A 71 19.97 -5.15 -12.80
C ALA A 71 19.50 -6.58 -12.53
N SER A 72 18.55 -6.78 -11.61
CA SER A 72 18.14 -8.12 -11.16
C SER A 72 17.48 -8.93 -12.30
N PRO A 73 17.94 -10.16 -12.56
CA PRO A 73 17.30 -11.09 -13.50
C PRO A 73 15.96 -11.62 -12.98
N HIS A 74 15.68 -11.43 -11.70
CA HIS A 74 14.42 -11.84 -11.04
C HIS A 74 13.33 -10.77 -11.07
N ARG A 75 13.62 -9.59 -11.65
CA ARG A 75 12.64 -8.53 -11.88
C ARG A 75 11.58 -9.02 -12.87
N ARG A 76 10.31 -8.81 -12.52
CA ARG A 76 9.14 -9.21 -13.32
C ARG A 76 8.37 -7.99 -13.78
N THR A 77 7.58 -8.16 -14.86
CA THR A 77 6.58 -7.18 -15.29
C THR A 77 5.22 -7.49 -14.68
N ARG A 78 4.42 -6.46 -14.38
CA ARG A 78 2.99 -6.60 -14.07
C ARG A 78 2.16 -6.49 -15.35
N GLY A 79 0.88 -6.91 -15.26
CA GLY A 79 -0.08 -6.80 -16.35
C GLY A 79 -0.54 -5.36 -16.62
N ALA A 80 -1.43 -5.23 -17.61
CA ALA A 80 -1.93 -3.92 -18.05
C ALA A 80 -2.74 -3.17 -16.98
N GLU A 81 -3.28 -3.88 -15.99
CA GLU A 81 -4.02 -3.30 -14.85
C GLU A 81 -3.14 -2.46 -13.91
N ALA A 82 -1.85 -2.70 -13.91
CA ALA A 82 -0.89 -1.95 -13.11
C ALA A 82 0.50 -2.00 -13.80
N PRO A 83 0.69 -1.30 -14.92
CA PRO A 83 1.91 -1.39 -15.73
C PRO A 83 3.14 -1.02 -14.93
N GLY A 84 4.15 -1.88 -14.94
CA GLY A 84 5.38 -1.65 -14.20
C GLY A 84 6.24 -2.88 -14.02
N TYR A 85 7.24 -2.72 -13.17
CA TYR A 85 8.17 -3.79 -12.79
C TYR A 85 8.10 -4.05 -11.30
N TYR A 86 8.39 -5.29 -10.89
CA TYR A 86 8.46 -5.64 -9.48
C TYR A 86 9.48 -6.74 -9.21
N LEU A 87 9.91 -6.83 -7.94
CA LEU A 87 10.71 -7.92 -7.38
C LEU A 87 10.20 -8.19 -5.96
N GLY A 88 9.98 -9.47 -5.66
CA GLY A 88 9.22 -9.95 -4.52
C GLY A 88 7.96 -10.65 -4.98
N THR A 89 6.95 -10.73 -4.13
CA THR A 89 5.60 -11.18 -4.47
C THR A 89 4.57 -10.42 -3.66
N TYR A 90 3.32 -10.45 -4.07
CA TYR A 90 2.18 -9.81 -3.42
C TYR A 90 1.05 -10.81 -3.22
N HIS A 91 0.25 -10.60 -2.17
CA HIS A 91 -0.82 -11.54 -1.79
C HIS A 91 -2.07 -11.43 -2.67
N TYR A 92 -2.28 -10.30 -3.32
CA TYR A 92 -3.43 -9.95 -4.11
C TYR A 92 -3.81 -11.05 -5.12
N HIS A 93 -5.07 -11.50 -5.08
CA HIS A 93 -5.63 -12.57 -5.92
C HIS A 93 -4.92 -13.93 -5.85
N LYS A 94 -4.30 -14.26 -4.73
CA LYS A 94 -3.64 -15.56 -4.54
C LYS A 94 -4.18 -16.29 -3.31
N PRO A 95 -4.36 -17.60 -3.37
CA PRO A 95 -4.52 -18.41 -2.16
C PRO A 95 -3.33 -18.24 -1.21
N THR A 96 -3.56 -18.35 0.10
CA THR A 96 -2.52 -18.19 1.14
C THR A 96 -1.25 -18.98 0.83
N MET A 97 -1.37 -20.27 0.57
CA MET A 97 -0.22 -21.14 0.33
C MET A 97 0.54 -20.85 -0.95
N GLN A 98 -0.15 -20.37 -1.99
CA GLN A 98 0.51 -19.89 -3.21
C GLN A 98 1.36 -18.68 -2.92
N TYR A 99 0.80 -17.66 -2.26
CA TYR A 99 1.51 -16.44 -1.89
C TYR A 99 2.75 -16.76 -1.03
N LEU A 100 2.60 -17.57 0.02
CA LEU A 100 3.70 -17.88 0.93
C LEU A 100 4.80 -18.74 0.27
N THR A 101 4.42 -19.63 -0.65
CA THR A 101 5.38 -20.39 -1.45
C THR A 101 6.19 -19.49 -2.38
N GLU A 102 5.50 -18.54 -3.05
CA GLU A 102 6.16 -17.53 -3.87
C GLU A 102 7.04 -16.60 -3.03
N SER A 103 6.60 -16.23 -1.81
CA SER A 103 7.38 -15.42 -0.87
C SER A 103 8.71 -16.09 -0.54
N ARG A 104 8.69 -17.37 -0.20
CA ARG A 104 9.91 -18.15 0.05
C ARG A 104 10.81 -18.22 -1.20
N ALA A 105 10.22 -18.40 -2.37
CA ALA A 105 11.00 -18.45 -3.61
C ALA A 105 11.64 -17.08 -3.97
N ALA A 106 11.00 -15.99 -3.61
CA ALA A 106 11.49 -14.62 -3.88
C ALA A 106 12.53 -14.14 -2.85
N SER A 107 12.67 -14.80 -1.69
CA SER A 107 13.47 -14.30 -0.57
C SER A 107 14.95 -14.10 -0.93
N VAL A 108 15.56 -15.03 -1.66
CA VAL A 108 16.98 -14.93 -2.07
C VAL A 108 17.21 -13.71 -2.93
N ALA A 109 16.37 -13.49 -3.94
CA ALA A 109 16.50 -12.34 -4.84
C ALA A 109 16.28 -11.01 -4.11
N LEU A 110 15.35 -10.98 -3.14
CA LEU A 110 15.16 -9.82 -2.27
C LEU A 110 16.36 -9.57 -1.37
N ASP A 111 16.96 -10.62 -0.81
CA ASP A 111 18.15 -10.49 0.03
C ASP A 111 19.37 -10.01 -0.76
N GLU A 112 19.54 -10.41 -2.02
CA GLU A 112 20.57 -9.91 -2.91
C GLU A 112 20.41 -8.41 -3.18
N VAL A 113 19.18 -7.94 -3.45
CA VAL A 113 18.92 -6.53 -3.74
C VAL A 113 18.99 -5.67 -2.48
N LEU A 114 18.43 -6.13 -1.36
CA LEU A 114 18.39 -5.41 -0.09
C LEU A 114 19.63 -5.68 0.81
N GLY A 115 20.60 -6.45 0.33
CA GLY A 115 21.87 -6.76 1.02
C GLY A 115 22.83 -5.57 1.07
N VAL A 116 22.34 -4.39 1.44
CA VAL A 116 23.09 -3.16 1.70
C VAL A 116 23.41 -3.03 3.18
N ALA A 117 24.37 -2.16 3.54
CA ALA A 117 24.79 -2.00 4.93
C ALA A 117 23.63 -1.62 5.86
N ASP A 118 22.74 -0.73 5.38
CA ASP A 118 21.58 -0.22 6.11
C ASP A 118 20.29 -0.63 5.38
N ASP A 119 19.88 -1.90 5.52
CA ASP A 119 18.61 -2.39 4.98
C ASP A 119 17.45 -1.59 5.58
N PRO A 120 16.72 -0.79 4.76
CA PRO A 120 15.74 0.13 5.29
C PRO A 120 14.52 -0.56 5.92
N LEU A 121 14.15 -1.77 5.47
CA LEU A 121 13.08 -2.56 6.10
C LEU A 121 13.49 -3.05 7.48
N LYS A 122 14.73 -3.55 7.62
CA LYS A 122 15.25 -3.97 8.93
C LYS A 122 15.35 -2.79 9.89
N THR A 123 15.77 -1.63 9.39
CA THR A 123 15.83 -0.39 10.19
C THR A 123 14.45 0.01 10.66
N PHE A 124 13.47 0.05 9.77
CA PHE A 124 12.09 0.43 10.08
C PHE A 124 11.42 -0.53 11.07
N TYR A 125 11.30 -1.81 10.70
CA TYR A 125 10.63 -2.79 11.55
C TYR A 125 11.39 -3.09 12.86
N GLY A 126 12.72 -3.05 12.82
CA GLY A 126 13.55 -3.16 14.02
C GLY A 126 13.38 -1.95 14.96
N GLY A 127 13.21 -0.75 14.42
CA GLY A 127 12.87 0.45 15.17
C GLY A 127 11.51 0.34 15.84
N LEU A 128 10.52 -0.09 15.09
CA LEU A 128 9.17 -0.32 15.60
C LEU A 128 9.14 -1.40 16.69
N GLN A 129 9.83 -2.54 16.49
CA GLN A 129 9.96 -3.60 17.51
C GLN A 129 10.61 -3.10 18.79
N ARG A 130 11.68 -2.29 18.69
CA ARG A 130 12.32 -1.74 19.89
C ARG A 130 11.42 -0.79 20.68
N ALA A 131 10.56 -0.05 20.00
CA ALA A 131 9.61 0.86 20.64
C ALA A 131 8.43 0.13 21.29
N LEU A 132 7.87 -0.86 20.60
CA LEU A 132 6.65 -1.57 21.03
C LEU A 132 6.96 -2.77 21.95
N GLY A 133 8.15 -3.36 21.84
CA GLY A 133 8.56 -4.53 22.62
C GLY A 133 8.42 -4.38 24.15
N PRO A 134 8.80 -3.24 24.76
CA PRO A 134 8.59 -2.98 26.20
C PRO A 134 7.12 -3.06 26.65
N SER A 135 6.18 -2.83 25.74
CA SER A 135 4.74 -2.98 25.99
C SER A 135 4.20 -4.39 25.67
N GLY A 136 5.08 -5.36 25.42
CA GLY A 136 4.71 -6.74 25.13
C GLY A 136 4.22 -6.98 23.70
N VAL A 137 4.51 -6.06 22.77
CA VAL A 137 4.11 -6.20 21.35
C VAL A 137 5.27 -6.78 20.54
N THR A 138 4.98 -7.80 19.76
CA THR A 138 5.90 -8.39 18.78
C THR A 138 5.62 -7.87 17.38
N VAL A 139 6.68 -7.49 16.64
CA VAL A 139 6.60 -7.09 15.22
C VAL A 139 7.28 -8.16 14.38
N ARG A 140 6.55 -8.78 13.47
CA ARG A 140 7.06 -9.89 12.64
C ARG A 140 6.40 -9.93 11.26
N LEU A 141 6.90 -10.78 10.39
CA LEU A 141 6.19 -11.14 9.16
C LEU A 141 4.91 -11.93 9.49
N ALA A 142 3.86 -11.72 8.69
CA ALA A 142 2.70 -12.60 8.72
C ALA A 142 3.11 -14.01 8.31
N GLU A 143 2.46 -15.04 8.90
CA GLU A 143 2.83 -16.43 8.68
C GLU A 143 1.62 -17.36 8.66
N HIS A 144 1.78 -18.50 8.01
CA HIS A 144 0.84 -19.61 8.02
C HIS A 144 1.60 -20.90 7.75
N ASP A 145 1.33 -21.95 8.53
CA ASP A 145 1.97 -23.28 8.43
C ASP A 145 3.50 -23.25 8.32
N GLY A 146 4.15 -22.36 9.09
CA GLY A 146 5.60 -22.22 9.13
C GLY A 146 6.22 -21.52 7.93
N LEU A 147 5.41 -21.01 7.02
CA LEU A 147 5.84 -20.15 5.92
C LEU A 147 5.55 -18.68 6.24
N GLN A 148 6.47 -17.80 5.88
CA GLN A 148 6.37 -16.37 6.14
C GLN A 148 6.00 -15.58 4.89
N ALA A 149 5.28 -14.49 5.10
CA ALA A 149 4.98 -13.49 4.10
C ALA A 149 6.25 -12.86 3.49
N CYS A 150 6.11 -12.28 2.33
CA CYS A 150 7.19 -11.57 1.68
C CYS A 150 7.54 -10.30 2.49
N ARG A 151 8.82 -10.10 2.77
CA ARG A 151 9.29 -9.01 3.65
C ARG A 151 9.24 -7.62 3.03
N GLY A 152 9.09 -7.56 1.71
CA GLY A 152 9.01 -6.30 0.97
C GLY A 152 8.75 -6.53 -0.50
N LEU A 153 8.18 -5.55 -1.16
CA LEU A 153 7.91 -5.52 -2.59
C LEU A 153 8.60 -4.31 -3.21
N LEU A 154 9.67 -4.55 -3.97
CA LEU A 154 10.22 -3.52 -4.85
C LEU A 154 9.32 -3.40 -6.07
N ARG A 155 8.92 -2.18 -6.40
CA ARG A 155 8.05 -1.92 -7.54
C ARG A 155 8.35 -0.57 -8.18
N SER A 156 8.19 -0.51 -9.51
CA SER A 156 8.29 0.72 -10.27
C SER A 156 7.10 0.82 -11.20
N TRP A 157 6.32 1.89 -11.08
CA TRP A 157 5.11 2.12 -11.83
C TRP A 157 5.39 2.94 -13.07
N HIS A 158 4.81 2.55 -14.20
CA HIS A 158 4.98 3.17 -15.50
C HIS A 158 3.63 3.41 -16.21
N GLY A 159 2.55 3.58 -15.43
CA GLY A 159 1.23 3.84 -15.98
C GLY A 159 1.21 5.13 -16.78
N GLU A 160 0.67 5.07 -17.99
CA GLU A 160 0.33 6.23 -18.81
C GLU A 160 -1.14 6.58 -18.58
N GLY A 161 -1.45 7.84 -18.34
CA GLY A 161 -2.82 8.29 -18.07
C GLY A 161 -2.94 9.14 -16.80
N GLY A 162 -4.13 9.14 -16.19
CA GLY A 162 -4.41 9.97 -15.01
C GLY A 162 -3.63 9.57 -13.76
N PHE A 163 -3.33 8.27 -13.60
CA PHE A 163 -2.57 7.72 -12.47
C PHE A 163 -1.63 6.61 -12.93
N ALA A 164 -0.42 6.57 -12.38
CA ALA A 164 0.52 5.46 -12.55
C ALA A 164 0.04 4.19 -11.81
N LEU A 165 -0.69 4.36 -10.70
CA LEU A 165 -1.47 3.33 -10.04
C LEU A 165 -2.86 3.91 -9.75
N ALA A 166 -3.89 3.28 -10.30
CA ALA A 166 -5.28 3.71 -10.21
C ALA A 166 -5.75 3.85 -8.74
N PRO A 167 -6.81 4.66 -8.49
CA PRO A 167 -7.40 4.78 -7.16
C PRO A 167 -7.79 3.41 -6.60
N HIS A 168 -7.32 3.10 -5.38
CA HIS A 168 -7.52 1.83 -4.69
C HIS A 168 -7.44 2.02 -3.17
N GLU A 169 -7.82 0.99 -2.44
CA GLU A 169 -7.54 0.85 -1.02
C GLU A 169 -7.03 -0.57 -0.71
N ASP A 170 -6.33 -0.74 0.40
CA ASP A 170 -5.60 -1.98 0.71
C ASP A 170 -6.37 -2.94 1.63
N GLU A 171 -7.48 -2.50 2.24
CA GLU A 171 -8.22 -3.31 3.22
C GLU A 171 -9.04 -4.42 2.57
N ALA A 172 -9.73 -4.14 1.47
CA ALA A 172 -10.63 -5.09 0.83
C ALA A 172 -9.90 -6.36 0.37
N GLN A 173 -8.69 -6.20 -0.17
CA GLN A 173 -7.87 -7.34 -0.62
C GLN A 173 -7.45 -8.27 0.54
N CYS A 174 -7.40 -7.77 1.77
CA CYS A 174 -7.13 -8.59 2.96
C CYS A 174 -8.35 -9.42 3.41
N SER A 175 -9.51 -9.22 2.82
CA SER A 175 -10.77 -9.93 3.14
C SER A 175 -11.12 -11.01 2.13
N GLU A 176 -10.23 -11.33 1.20
CA GLU A 176 -10.49 -12.28 0.12
C GLU A 176 -10.70 -13.70 0.65
N PRO A 177 -11.79 -14.41 0.26
CA PRO A 177 -12.16 -15.72 0.83
C PRO A 177 -11.09 -16.79 0.67
N GLN A 178 -10.29 -16.76 -0.41
CA GLN A 178 -9.21 -17.73 -0.63
C GLN A 178 -8.02 -17.56 0.33
N GLN A 179 -8.04 -16.53 1.18
CA GLN A 179 -7.07 -16.25 2.23
C GLN A 179 -7.71 -16.29 3.63
N ALA A 180 -8.86 -16.96 3.79
CA ALA A 180 -9.61 -16.99 5.05
C ALA A 180 -8.82 -17.59 6.24
N ASP A 181 -7.82 -18.39 5.95
CA ASP A 181 -6.89 -19.01 6.91
C ASP A 181 -5.66 -18.14 7.23
N PHE A 182 -5.47 -17.02 6.54
CA PHE A 182 -4.30 -16.17 6.70
C PHE A 182 -4.55 -15.05 7.71
N GLU A 183 -3.61 -14.86 8.63
CA GLU A 183 -3.77 -13.93 9.75
C GLU A 183 -3.95 -12.45 9.36
N ILE A 184 -3.64 -12.05 8.13
CA ILE A 184 -3.87 -10.69 7.63
C ILE A 184 -5.34 -10.29 7.66
N GLN A 185 -6.26 -11.28 7.58
CA GLN A 185 -7.70 -11.02 7.72
C GLN A 185 -8.07 -10.53 9.10
N LYS A 186 -7.31 -10.88 10.14
CA LYS A 186 -7.53 -10.35 11.50
C LYS A 186 -7.23 -8.86 11.55
N VAL A 187 -6.23 -8.40 10.80
CA VAL A 187 -5.89 -6.98 10.68
C VAL A 187 -7.07 -6.21 10.10
N ALA A 188 -7.52 -6.60 8.90
CA ALA A 188 -8.62 -5.94 8.21
C ALA A 188 -9.95 -5.99 8.99
N ALA A 189 -10.20 -7.07 9.74
CA ALA A 189 -11.46 -7.25 10.48
C ALA A 189 -11.58 -6.35 11.72
N LYS A 190 -10.47 -5.92 12.34
CA LYS A 190 -10.52 -5.24 13.66
C LYS A 190 -9.65 -3.99 13.74
N TYR A 191 -8.58 -3.91 12.97
CA TYR A 191 -7.56 -2.88 13.09
C TYR A 191 -7.40 -2.09 11.79
N GLN A 192 -6.39 -1.21 11.75
CA GLN A 192 -6.06 -0.46 10.54
C GLN A 192 -5.06 -1.24 9.68
N VAL A 193 -5.34 -1.32 8.39
CA VAL A 193 -4.37 -1.78 7.38
C VAL A 193 -3.51 -0.57 7.00
N ALA A 194 -2.24 -0.58 7.36
CA ALA A 194 -1.33 0.50 7.04
C ALA A 194 -0.41 0.14 5.86
N ALA A 195 -0.26 1.07 4.93
CA ALA A 195 0.71 0.98 3.84
C ALA A 195 2.04 1.61 4.25
N LEU A 196 3.13 0.90 4.03
CA LEU A 196 4.51 1.40 4.14
C LEU A 196 5.07 1.57 2.74
N ASN A 197 5.62 2.74 2.44
CA ASN A 197 6.34 3.00 1.21
C ASN A 197 7.66 3.72 1.50
N MET A 198 8.71 3.29 0.83
CA MET A 198 10.06 3.83 0.89
C MET A 198 10.44 4.26 -0.52
N CYS A 199 10.61 5.56 -0.75
CA CYS A 199 10.89 6.11 -2.05
C CYS A 199 12.38 5.97 -2.40
N LEU A 200 12.70 5.16 -3.38
CA LEU A 200 14.08 4.97 -3.86
C LEU A 200 14.42 5.91 -5.02
N GLU A 201 13.50 6.03 -5.97
CA GLU A 201 13.59 6.93 -7.14
C GLU A 201 12.24 7.63 -7.31
N ASN A 202 12.25 8.90 -7.64
CA ASN A 202 11.07 9.66 -8.06
C ASN A 202 11.50 10.82 -8.94
N GLY A 203 10.64 11.22 -9.87
CA GLY A 203 10.77 12.41 -10.69
C GLY A 203 9.84 13.53 -10.23
N GLU A 204 9.74 14.58 -11.01
CA GLU A 204 8.70 15.59 -10.85
C GLU A 204 7.32 14.93 -11.04
N GLY A 205 6.36 15.23 -10.18
CA GLY A 205 5.14 14.43 -10.02
C GLY A 205 5.38 13.22 -9.13
N GLY A 206 4.73 12.09 -9.41
CA GLY A 206 4.88 10.86 -8.63
C GLY A 206 4.37 10.98 -7.19
N ARG A 207 3.48 11.93 -6.93
CA ARG A 207 2.86 12.17 -5.62
C ARG A 207 1.89 11.06 -5.26
N LEU A 208 1.56 10.97 -3.99
CA LEU A 208 0.43 10.19 -3.50
C LEU A 208 -0.82 11.08 -3.53
N ALA A 209 -1.83 10.69 -4.29
CA ALA A 209 -3.18 11.22 -4.16
C ALA A 209 -3.89 10.45 -3.05
N TYR A 210 -4.49 11.14 -2.08
CA TYR A 210 -5.08 10.52 -0.90
C TYR A 210 -6.43 11.16 -0.59
N TRP A 211 -7.52 10.36 -0.61
CA TRP A 211 -8.89 10.82 -0.38
C TRP A 211 -9.33 10.57 1.04
N ASN A 212 -10.02 11.52 1.63
CA ASN A 212 -10.61 11.42 2.96
C ASN A 212 -11.87 10.55 2.95
N ILE A 213 -11.69 9.27 2.56
CA ILE A 213 -12.79 8.30 2.52
C ILE A 213 -12.25 6.88 2.74
N ARG A 214 -12.80 6.20 3.73
CA ARG A 214 -12.72 4.74 3.87
C ARG A 214 -14.04 4.17 3.36
N PRO A 215 -14.06 3.54 2.17
CA PRO A 215 -15.30 3.07 1.56
C PRO A 215 -16.03 2.06 2.44
N ASP A 216 -17.34 2.22 2.56
CA ASP A 216 -18.18 1.22 3.20
C ASP A 216 -18.40 -0.01 2.28
N GLU A 217 -18.85 -1.11 2.89
CA GLU A 217 -19.12 -2.35 2.18
C GLU A 217 -20.18 -2.21 1.07
N THR A 218 -21.13 -1.28 1.25
CA THR A 218 -22.15 -0.99 0.24
C THR A 218 -21.53 -0.41 -1.01
N SER A 219 -20.63 0.56 -0.87
CA SER A 219 -19.89 1.14 -1.99
C SER A 219 -18.95 0.14 -2.64
N LYS A 220 -18.20 -0.63 -1.84
CA LYS A 220 -17.29 -1.67 -2.34
C LYS A 220 -18.04 -2.70 -3.20
N ARG A 221 -19.20 -3.19 -2.74
CA ARG A 221 -20.03 -4.14 -3.48
C ARG A 221 -20.64 -3.52 -4.74
N ARG A 222 -21.20 -2.32 -4.63
CA ARG A 222 -21.80 -1.59 -5.74
C ARG A 222 -20.82 -1.35 -6.89
N LEU A 223 -19.56 -1.06 -6.55
CA LEU A 223 -18.49 -0.83 -7.52
C LEU A 223 -17.74 -2.10 -7.94
N GLY A 224 -18.08 -3.26 -7.36
CA GLY A 224 -17.45 -4.54 -7.69
C GLY A 224 -16.04 -4.71 -7.14
N VAL A 225 -15.65 -3.91 -6.13
CA VAL A 225 -14.28 -3.88 -5.57
C VAL A 225 -14.18 -4.45 -4.15
N HIS A 226 -15.21 -5.16 -3.67
CA HIS A 226 -15.34 -5.60 -2.28
C HIS A 226 -14.27 -6.61 -1.81
N TYR A 227 -13.53 -7.26 -2.73
CA TYR A 227 -12.38 -8.12 -2.43
C TYR A 227 -11.09 -7.62 -3.08
N THR A 228 -11.20 -6.68 -4.00
CA THR A 228 -10.05 -6.19 -4.74
C THR A 228 -9.53 -4.86 -4.23
N GLY A 229 -10.42 -4.02 -3.69
CA GLY A 229 -10.09 -2.64 -3.33
C GLY A 229 -9.69 -1.76 -4.52
N SER A 230 -9.84 -2.24 -5.76
CA SER A 230 -9.29 -1.60 -6.96
C SER A 230 -9.99 -2.07 -8.25
N PRO A 231 -10.07 -1.23 -9.30
CA PRO A 231 -9.91 0.22 -9.26
C PRO A 231 -11.20 0.94 -8.85
N TYR A 232 -11.12 2.06 -8.14
CA TYR A 232 -12.24 2.97 -7.97
C TYR A 232 -12.31 3.91 -9.19
N PRO A 233 -13.48 4.03 -9.86
CA PRO A 233 -13.67 5.03 -10.90
C PRO A 233 -13.47 6.43 -10.34
N ILE A 234 -12.69 7.28 -11.01
CA ILE A 234 -12.36 8.61 -10.48
C ILE A 234 -13.61 9.47 -10.26
N GLU A 235 -14.62 9.32 -11.11
CA GLU A 235 -15.90 10.02 -10.99
C GLU A 235 -16.67 9.61 -9.72
N SER A 236 -16.40 8.43 -9.16
CA SER A 236 -16.99 7.99 -7.90
C SER A 236 -16.39 8.71 -6.67
N LEU A 237 -15.28 9.41 -6.86
CA LEU A 237 -14.56 10.18 -5.83
C LEU A 237 -14.85 11.68 -5.91
N ASP A 238 -15.69 12.13 -6.85
CA ASP A 238 -16.06 13.52 -7.02
C ASP A 238 -16.66 14.12 -5.74
N GLY A 239 -16.13 15.27 -5.33
CA GLY A 239 -16.59 16.00 -4.14
C GLY A 239 -16.07 15.45 -2.81
N ILE A 240 -15.28 14.39 -2.81
CA ILE A 240 -14.59 13.89 -1.61
C ILE A 240 -13.31 14.71 -1.41
N GLU A 241 -13.07 15.16 -0.18
CA GLU A 241 -11.83 15.86 0.18
C GLU A 241 -10.60 15.03 -0.17
N MET A 242 -9.61 15.64 -0.83
CA MET A 242 -8.41 14.98 -1.28
C MET A 242 -7.17 15.85 -1.03
N THR A 243 -6.07 15.21 -0.72
CA THR A 243 -4.76 15.85 -0.60
C THR A 243 -3.72 15.20 -1.51
N TRP A 244 -2.78 16.00 -1.98
CA TRP A 244 -1.57 15.52 -2.62
C TRP A 244 -0.43 15.49 -1.60
N VAL A 245 0.19 14.33 -1.44
CA VAL A 245 1.35 14.16 -0.57
C VAL A 245 2.61 14.12 -1.44
N GLU A 246 3.46 15.13 -1.25
CA GLU A 246 4.75 15.20 -1.94
C GLU A 246 5.68 14.10 -1.44
N VAL A 247 6.32 13.38 -2.37
CA VAL A 247 7.22 12.26 -2.07
C VAL A 247 8.56 12.48 -2.77
N HIS A 248 9.65 12.50 -2.00
CA HIS A 248 11.00 12.67 -2.54
C HIS A 248 11.84 11.40 -2.37
N PRO A 249 12.88 11.21 -3.20
CA PRO A 249 13.81 10.11 -3.02
C PRO A 249 14.48 10.13 -1.64
N GLY A 250 14.36 9.03 -0.92
CA GLY A 250 14.82 8.88 0.47
C GLY A 250 13.71 8.97 1.51
N ASP A 251 12.52 9.45 1.14
CA ASP A 251 11.38 9.51 2.05
C ASP A 251 10.84 8.11 2.38
N VAL A 252 10.42 7.95 3.63
CA VAL A 252 9.66 6.79 4.11
C VAL A 252 8.33 7.29 4.65
N TYR A 253 7.23 6.72 4.17
CA TYR A 253 5.92 7.15 4.61
C TYR A 253 5.00 5.98 4.90
N VAL A 254 4.19 6.18 5.93
CA VAL A 254 3.18 5.24 6.42
C VAL A 254 1.84 5.95 6.42
N PHE A 255 0.82 5.31 5.90
CA PHE A 255 -0.53 5.86 5.93
C PHE A 255 -1.58 4.77 6.10
N ASN A 256 -2.79 5.16 6.51
CA ASN A 256 -3.92 4.26 6.59
C ASN A 256 -4.36 3.83 5.18
N GLY A 257 -4.00 2.62 4.78
CA GLY A 257 -4.27 2.05 3.47
C GLY A 257 -5.74 1.73 3.21
N SER A 258 -6.60 1.81 4.25
CA SER A 258 -8.06 1.65 4.07
C SER A 258 -8.73 2.88 3.42
N HIS A 259 -8.05 4.04 3.36
CA HIS A 259 -8.49 5.18 2.56
C HIS A 259 -8.18 4.97 1.08
N VAL A 260 -9.04 5.49 0.21
CA VAL A 260 -8.75 5.48 -1.22
C VAL A 260 -7.52 6.35 -1.50
N HIS A 261 -6.60 5.78 -2.26
CA HIS A 261 -5.36 6.45 -2.65
C HIS A 261 -4.91 6.02 -4.04
N ALA A 262 -4.08 6.85 -4.67
CA ALA A 262 -3.55 6.60 -6.02
C ALA A 262 -2.13 7.16 -6.14
N VAL A 263 -1.44 6.76 -7.19
CA VAL A 263 -0.09 7.25 -7.49
C VAL A 263 -0.14 8.09 -8.76
N GLU A 264 0.30 9.34 -8.66
CA GLU A 264 0.49 10.22 -9.81
C GLU A 264 1.64 9.71 -10.69
N PRO A 265 1.55 9.78 -12.03
CA PRO A 265 2.68 9.51 -12.90
C PRO A 265 3.77 10.57 -12.73
N CYS A 266 5.02 10.23 -13.01
CA CYS A 266 6.06 11.23 -13.20
C CYS A 266 5.73 12.07 -14.45
N SER A 267 5.98 13.37 -14.40
CA SER A 267 5.74 14.30 -15.52
C SER A 267 6.61 13.98 -16.73
N ASP A 268 7.82 13.50 -16.50
CA ASP A 268 8.71 12.97 -17.53
C ASP A 268 8.66 11.44 -17.52
N PRO A 269 8.16 10.78 -18.58
CA PRO A 269 8.10 9.33 -18.68
C PRO A 269 9.48 8.64 -18.71
N ALA A 270 10.56 9.40 -18.95
CA ALA A 270 11.93 8.88 -18.83
C ALA A 270 12.38 8.72 -17.36
N LEU A 271 11.70 9.41 -16.42
CA LEU A 271 11.98 9.29 -15.00
C LEU A 271 11.25 8.08 -14.40
N ARG A 272 11.87 7.51 -13.39
CA ARG A 272 11.39 6.30 -12.72
C ARG A 272 10.83 6.65 -11.35
N ARG A 273 9.72 6.01 -11.00
CA ARG A 273 9.21 6.02 -9.63
C ARG A 273 9.32 4.61 -9.07
N THR A 274 10.39 4.38 -8.31
CA THR A 274 10.68 3.09 -7.70
C THR A 274 10.51 3.17 -6.19
N THR A 275 9.74 2.24 -5.63
CA THR A 275 9.47 2.16 -4.20
C THR A 275 9.74 0.75 -3.67
N LEU A 276 10.19 0.68 -2.42
CA LEU A 276 10.15 -0.52 -1.59
C LEU A 276 8.93 -0.40 -0.69
N ALA A 277 8.01 -1.34 -0.80
CA ALA A 277 6.69 -1.25 -0.18
C ALA A 277 6.37 -2.47 0.68
N GLY A 278 5.48 -2.29 1.64
CA GLY A 278 4.88 -3.32 2.46
C GLY A 278 3.55 -2.86 3.04
N ILE A 279 2.81 -3.78 3.57
CA ILE A 279 1.56 -3.56 4.29
C ILE A 279 1.75 -4.14 5.69
N PHE A 280 1.17 -3.53 6.71
CA PHE A 280 1.28 -4.03 8.08
C PHE A 280 0.13 -3.53 8.96
N GLY A 281 -0.06 -4.19 10.11
CA GLY A 281 -1.08 -3.79 11.06
C GLY A 281 -1.10 -4.71 12.27
N PHE A 282 -1.90 -4.36 13.27
CA PHE A 282 -2.15 -5.21 14.43
C PHE A 282 -3.01 -6.41 14.04
N ALA A 283 -2.51 -7.64 14.23
CA ALA A 283 -3.33 -8.86 14.12
C ALA A 283 -4.08 -9.15 15.43
N ASP A 284 -3.51 -8.70 16.54
CA ASP A 284 -4.10 -8.67 17.88
C ASP A 284 -3.43 -7.58 18.72
N ASP A 285 -3.81 -7.44 19.99
CA ASP A 285 -3.31 -6.35 20.86
C ASP A 285 -1.80 -6.46 21.16
N HIS A 286 -1.17 -7.61 20.85
CA HIS A 286 0.24 -7.92 21.15
C HIS A 286 1.08 -8.27 19.91
N THR A 287 0.49 -8.22 18.72
CA THR A 287 1.19 -8.65 17.50
C THR A 287 0.93 -7.70 16.35
N VAL A 288 1.99 -7.11 15.82
CA VAL A 288 1.98 -6.41 14.53
C VAL A 288 2.56 -7.35 13.49
N VAL A 289 1.83 -7.60 12.42
CA VAL A 289 2.27 -8.41 11.29
C VAL A 289 2.48 -7.56 10.05
N SER A 290 3.46 -7.94 9.20
CA SER A 290 3.72 -7.29 7.93
C SER A 290 3.72 -8.29 6.77
N TRP A 291 3.30 -7.82 5.60
CA TRP A 291 3.20 -8.61 4.35
C TRP A 291 3.30 -7.70 3.12
N THR A 292 3.12 -8.26 1.92
CA THR A 292 3.08 -7.52 0.65
C THR A 292 2.01 -8.05 -0.28
#